data_994ec6fd46b0cc010eb800931d83f719
#
_entry.id   994ec6fd46b0cc010eb800931d83f719
#
_cell.length_a   1.000
_cell.length_b   1.000
_cell.length_c   1.000
_cell.angle_alpha   90.00
_cell.angle_beta   90.00
_cell.angle_gamma   90.00
#
_symmetry.space_group_name_H-M   'P 1'
#
loop_
_entity.id
_entity.type
_entity.pdbx_description
1 polymer ?
#
loop_
_entity_poly.entity_id
_entity_poly.type
_entity_poly.pdbx_seq_one_letter_code
_entity_poly.pdbx_strand_id
1 'polypeptide(L)'
;TGVQTCALPICLACSGCVTSAESVLLEHQSGRELEERLAEGFAVVVTLSPPALVSLAQSAGLPLAEARGRLAAFFKGLGVAAVLDDSVGRDLALLEAAEEFVQRFRAHERRRAEAEAGPSSGEGVGPLPVLASECPGWVCYAEKTHGKAVLPHLAAGRSAQGVMGGLTKRLLGTRLGSPPERIYHCAVMPCYDKKLEASRPDFGPGGVPETDCVLTAGEVQGLLDERGVSLLGFEAQPLDSLVGDMGLEAGGRLPAGETASGGYAHFVFREAARQLFDMEVPPGPLPLERGRNPDFHELTLRGASGEPLLSFALAYGFRNIQNVVRNLKRGKSKYHYVEVMACPSGCLNGGGQVKPPTGTTNKELLQALEASFGTEFGFRHPSASPGAAAARRALEDAGVDASASVRTEYHALEKAPPALTVLSNW
;
A
#
# COMPACT_ATOMS: atom_id res chain seq x y z
N THR A 1 -11.09 -28.17 5.10
CA THR A 1 -10.72 -27.29 3.99
C THR A 1 -11.96 -26.49 3.56
N GLY A 2 -12.34 -25.50 4.34
CA GLY A 2 -13.50 -24.67 4.06
C GLY A 2 -13.03 -23.26 3.80
N VAL A 3 -12.89 -22.88 2.52
CA VAL A 3 -12.90 -21.46 2.12
C VAL A 3 -14.30 -20.96 2.43
N GLN A 4 -14.47 -20.34 3.60
CA GLN A 4 -15.71 -19.65 3.91
C GLN A 4 -15.82 -18.45 2.99
N THR A 5 -16.81 -18.48 2.11
CA THR A 5 -17.19 -17.38 1.23
C THR A 5 -17.46 -16.12 2.07
N CYS A 6 -16.61 -15.12 1.95
CA CYS A 6 -16.90 -13.79 2.43
C CYS A 6 -18.21 -13.29 1.77
N ALA A 7 -19.15 -12.81 2.57
CA ALA A 7 -20.47 -12.38 2.11
C ALA A 7 -20.46 -11.14 1.18
N LEU A 8 -19.31 -10.49 1.02
CA LEU A 8 -19.07 -9.43 0.02
C LEU A 8 -17.62 -9.59 -0.50
N PRO A 9 -17.40 -9.61 -1.83
CA PRO A 9 -16.05 -9.67 -2.39
C PRO A 9 -15.34 -8.33 -2.16
N ILE A 10 -14.40 -8.31 -1.21
CA ILE A 10 -13.69 -7.10 -0.78
C ILE A 10 -12.32 -6.97 -1.47
N CYS A 11 -11.75 -8.08 -1.95
CA CYS A 11 -10.49 -8.10 -2.73
C CYS A 11 -10.56 -9.13 -3.85
N LEU A 12 -9.60 -9.12 -4.79
CA LEU A 12 -9.58 -10.10 -5.90
C LEU A 12 -9.44 -11.53 -5.39
N ALA A 13 -8.61 -11.76 -4.39
CA ALA A 13 -8.43 -13.08 -3.77
C ALA A 13 -9.73 -13.60 -3.15
N CYS A 14 -10.47 -12.74 -2.43
CA CYS A 14 -11.75 -13.09 -1.82
C CYS A 14 -12.89 -13.23 -2.82
N SER A 15 -12.83 -12.54 -3.98
CA SER A 15 -13.88 -12.58 -5.01
C SER A 15 -13.75 -13.74 -6.00
N GLY A 16 -12.76 -14.61 -5.83
CA GLY A 16 -12.52 -15.73 -6.72
C GLY A 16 -11.99 -15.34 -8.12
N CYS A 17 -11.48 -14.13 -8.26
CA CYS A 17 -10.86 -13.63 -9.50
C CYS A 17 -9.38 -14.03 -9.63
N VAL A 18 -8.88 -14.87 -8.74
CA VAL A 18 -7.52 -15.42 -8.77
C VAL A 18 -7.47 -16.70 -9.60
N THR A 19 -6.38 -16.89 -10.31
CA THR A 19 -6.07 -18.13 -11.02
C THR A 19 -5.63 -19.22 -10.05
N SER A 20 -5.64 -20.50 -10.47
CA SER A 20 -5.14 -21.61 -9.66
C SER A 20 -3.68 -21.42 -9.25
N ALA A 21 -2.84 -20.84 -10.11
CA ALA A 21 -1.44 -20.52 -9.78
C ALA A 21 -1.34 -19.45 -8.70
N GLU A 22 -2.15 -18.39 -8.79
CA GLU A 22 -2.21 -17.36 -7.76
C GLU A 22 -2.73 -17.92 -6.42
N SER A 23 -3.66 -18.87 -6.44
CA SER A 23 -4.12 -19.54 -5.21
C SER A 23 -2.98 -20.29 -4.51
N VAL A 24 -2.13 -20.98 -5.27
CA VAL A 24 -0.94 -21.66 -4.72
C VAL A 24 0.02 -20.63 -4.09
N LEU A 25 0.27 -19.49 -4.76
CA LEU A 25 1.12 -18.43 -4.23
C LEU A 25 0.57 -17.83 -2.92
N LEU A 26 -0.76 -17.74 -2.81
CA LEU A 26 -1.42 -17.27 -1.58
C LEU A 26 -1.26 -18.27 -0.43
N GLU A 27 -1.36 -19.58 -0.70
CA GLU A 27 -1.27 -20.64 0.30
C GLU A 27 0.15 -20.84 0.81
N HIS A 28 1.16 -20.64 -0.04
CA HIS A 28 2.57 -20.76 0.38
C HIS A 28 2.96 -19.68 1.40
N GLN A 29 2.45 -18.46 1.29
CA GLN A 29 2.74 -17.39 2.24
C GLN A 29 1.88 -17.54 3.50
N SER A 30 2.45 -18.14 4.52
CA SER A 30 1.73 -18.52 5.75
C SER A 30 2.60 -18.37 7.00
N GLY A 31 1.95 -18.38 8.18
CA GLY A 31 2.68 -18.42 9.46
C GLY A 31 3.58 -19.64 9.60
N ARG A 32 3.16 -20.76 9.03
CA ARG A 32 3.96 -21.98 9.01
C ARG A 32 5.26 -21.81 8.21
N GLU A 33 5.18 -21.19 7.04
CA GLU A 33 6.38 -20.91 6.24
C GLU A 33 7.34 -19.98 7.00
N LEU A 34 6.83 -18.94 7.65
CA LEU A 34 7.64 -18.07 8.49
C LEU A 34 8.41 -18.86 9.56
N GLU A 35 7.77 -19.84 10.22
CA GLU A 35 8.41 -20.69 11.22
C GLU A 35 9.46 -21.64 10.60
N GLU A 36 9.17 -22.19 9.44
CA GLU A 36 10.12 -23.01 8.68
C GLU A 36 11.38 -22.20 8.35
N ARG A 37 11.24 -20.95 7.91
CA ARG A 37 12.39 -20.07 7.61
C ARG A 37 13.19 -19.69 8.86
N LEU A 38 12.53 -19.48 10.00
CA LEU A 38 13.20 -19.29 11.29
C LEU A 38 14.03 -20.52 11.65
N ALA A 39 13.47 -21.74 11.50
CA ALA A 39 14.15 -22.99 11.78
C ALA A 39 15.35 -23.24 10.83
N GLU A 40 15.27 -22.79 9.58
CA GLU A 40 16.36 -22.85 8.60
C GLU A 40 17.46 -21.80 8.84
N GLY A 41 17.30 -20.94 9.86
CA GLY A 41 18.28 -19.93 10.25
C GLY A 41 18.32 -18.70 9.32
N PHE A 42 17.21 -18.37 8.67
CA PHE A 42 17.08 -17.07 7.99
C PHE A 42 17.02 -15.92 9.01
N ALA A 43 17.57 -14.77 8.66
CA ALA A 43 17.31 -13.54 9.38
C ALA A 43 15.91 -13.03 9.01
N VAL A 44 14.90 -13.43 9.78
CA VAL A 44 13.51 -13.06 9.54
C VAL A 44 13.27 -11.63 10.02
N VAL A 45 12.69 -10.80 9.16
CA VAL A 45 12.31 -9.41 9.45
C VAL A 45 10.82 -9.26 9.25
N VAL A 46 10.12 -8.70 10.22
CA VAL A 46 8.66 -8.44 10.14
C VAL A 46 8.39 -6.96 10.04
N THR A 47 7.55 -6.55 9.09
CA THR A 47 7.08 -5.15 8.96
C THR A 47 5.59 -5.08 9.23
N LEU A 48 5.17 -4.17 10.13
CA LEU A 48 3.78 -3.97 10.52
C LEU A 48 3.17 -2.78 9.77
N SER A 49 2.07 -2.98 9.06
CA SER A 49 1.31 -1.90 8.43
C SER A 49 0.28 -1.28 9.39
N PRO A 50 0.00 0.04 9.30
CA PRO A 50 -0.98 0.71 10.14
C PRO A 50 -2.37 0.06 10.12
N PRO A 51 -2.99 -0.28 8.97
CA PRO A 51 -4.32 -0.88 8.97
C PRO A 51 -4.37 -2.27 9.61
N ALA A 52 -3.31 -3.09 9.47
CA ALA A 52 -3.25 -4.38 10.14
C ALA A 52 -3.03 -4.24 11.65
N LEU A 53 -2.19 -3.28 12.04
CA LEU A 53 -1.93 -2.97 13.45
C LEU A 53 -3.20 -2.51 14.19
N VAL A 54 -3.99 -1.61 13.57
CA VAL A 54 -5.29 -1.17 14.13
C VAL A 54 -6.23 -2.35 14.34
N SER A 55 -6.30 -3.27 13.38
CA SER A 55 -7.15 -4.45 13.46
C SER A 55 -6.76 -5.38 14.62
N LEU A 56 -5.47 -5.64 14.78
CA LEU A 56 -4.93 -6.48 15.87
C LEU A 56 -5.09 -5.79 17.23
N ALA A 57 -4.84 -4.48 17.32
CA ALA A 57 -5.03 -3.72 18.54
C ALA A 57 -6.51 -3.72 18.99
N GLN A 58 -7.43 -3.49 18.05
CA GLN A 58 -8.87 -3.53 18.31
C GLN A 58 -9.33 -4.92 18.78
N SER A 59 -8.82 -5.98 18.14
CA SER A 59 -9.12 -7.37 18.54
C SER A 59 -8.64 -7.70 19.94
N ALA A 60 -7.49 -7.18 20.32
CA ALA A 60 -6.91 -7.40 21.65
C ALA A 60 -7.45 -6.45 22.73
N GLY A 61 -8.24 -5.44 22.37
CA GLY A 61 -8.72 -4.41 23.29
C GLY A 61 -7.61 -3.54 23.86
N LEU A 62 -6.54 -3.29 23.09
CA LEU A 62 -5.35 -2.57 23.51
C LEU A 62 -5.23 -1.20 22.81
N PRO A 63 -4.64 -0.19 23.47
CA PRO A 63 -4.14 1.00 22.81
C PRO A 63 -3.11 0.61 21.73
N LEU A 64 -3.10 1.37 20.63
CA LEU A 64 -2.30 1.02 19.46
C LEU A 64 -0.79 0.94 19.74
N ALA A 65 -0.27 1.91 20.51
CA ALA A 65 1.14 1.93 20.90
C ALA A 65 1.54 0.69 21.73
N GLU A 66 0.64 0.24 22.60
CA GLU A 66 0.84 -0.95 23.43
C GLU A 66 0.75 -2.22 22.57
N ALA A 67 -0.26 -2.34 21.72
CA ALA A 67 -0.41 -3.47 20.81
C ALA A 67 0.81 -3.63 19.90
N ARG A 68 1.34 -2.51 19.38
CA ARG A 68 2.54 -2.46 18.56
C ARG A 68 3.76 -3.04 19.29
N GLY A 69 3.99 -2.61 20.53
CA GLY A 69 5.11 -3.11 21.34
C GLY A 69 4.96 -4.58 21.71
N ARG A 70 3.73 -5.02 22.00
CA ARG A 70 3.43 -6.43 22.34
C ARG A 70 3.53 -7.35 21.11
N LEU A 71 3.17 -6.88 19.92
CA LEU A 71 3.44 -7.59 18.66
C LEU A 71 4.94 -7.71 18.40
N ALA A 72 5.72 -6.65 18.68
CA ALA A 72 7.18 -6.74 18.58
C ALA A 72 7.72 -7.81 19.53
N ALA A 73 7.27 -7.86 20.77
CA ALA A 73 7.66 -8.89 21.75
C ALA A 73 7.25 -10.30 21.29
N PHE A 74 6.04 -10.47 20.76
CA PHE A 74 5.57 -11.74 20.21
C PHE A 74 6.47 -12.25 19.09
N PHE A 75 6.72 -11.44 18.06
CA PHE A 75 7.56 -11.85 16.94
C PHE A 75 9.02 -12.08 17.35
N LYS A 76 9.58 -11.23 18.22
CA LYS A 76 10.93 -11.45 18.77
C LYS A 76 11.01 -12.73 19.59
N GLY A 77 9.96 -13.07 20.32
CA GLY A 77 9.81 -14.33 21.04
C GLY A 77 9.80 -15.57 20.13
N LEU A 78 9.39 -15.43 18.86
CA LEU A 78 9.52 -16.46 17.83
C LEU A 78 10.92 -16.59 17.25
N GLY A 79 11.83 -15.66 17.52
CA GLY A 79 13.18 -15.60 16.96
C GLY A 79 13.34 -14.66 15.76
N VAL A 80 12.34 -13.79 15.50
CA VAL A 80 12.44 -12.76 14.44
C VAL A 80 13.58 -11.78 14.77
N ALA A 81 14.45 -11.53 13.81
CA ALA A 81 15.66 -10.72 13.97
C ALA A 81 15.36 -9.22 14.11
N ALA A 82 14.30 -8.73 13.45
CA ALA A 82 13.86 -7.35 13.57
C ALA A 82 12.36 -7.21 13.31
N VAL A 83 11.71 -6.29 14.03
CA VAL A 83 10.31 -5.91 13.82
C VAL A 83 10.25 -4.43 13.53
N LEU A 84 9.76 -4.05 12.35
CA LEU A 84 9.71 -2.69 11.81
C LEU A 84 8.25 -2.23 11.67
N ASP A 85 8.04 -0.93 11.52
CA ASP A 85 6.84 -0.37 10.88
C ASP A 85 7.12 0.04 9.43
N ASP A 86 6.08 0.31 8.66
CA ASP A 86 6.19 0.68 7.25
C ASP A 86 6.39 2.18 7.01
N SER A 87 6.59 2.99 8.04
CA SER A 87 6.60 4.46 7.95
C SER A 87 7.62 5.00 6.97
N VAL A 88 8.84 4.43 6.96
CA VAL A 88 9.90 4.85 6.02
C VAL A 88 9.50 4.57 4.57
N GLY A 89 8.99 3.36 4.30
CA GLY A 89 8.53 2.97 2.97
C GLY A 89 7.37 3.83 2.48
N ARG A 90 6.41 4.11 3.35
CA ARG A 90 5.27 4.98 3.04
C ARG A 90 5.69 6.41 2.77
N ASP A 91 6.58 6.98 3.62
CA ASP A 91 7.04 8.36 3.43
C ASP A 91 7.78 8.52 2.10
N LEU A 92 8.61 7.55 1.71
CA LEU A 92 9.28 7.54 0.41
C LEU A 92 8.30 7.35 -0.76
N ALA A 93 7.31 6.48 -0.62
CA ALA A 93 6.28 6.26 -1.65
C ALA A 93 5.42 7.52 -1.86
N LEU A 94 5.09 8.25 -0.80
CA LEU A 94 4.34 9.51 -0.89
C LEU A 94 5.14 10.62 -1.57
N LEU A 95 6.43 10.76 -1.22
CA LEU A 95 7.32 11.73 -1.86
C LEU A 95 7.45 11.45 -3.36
N GLU A 96 7.63 10.18 -3.75
CA GLU A 96 7.67 9.76 -5.14
C GLU A 96 6.37 10.06 -5.88
N ALA A 97 5.22 9.75 -5.28
CA ALA A 97 3.92 9.99 -5.88
C ALA A 97 3.66 11.48 -6.15
N ALA A 98 4.11 12.36 -5.24
CA ALA A 98 3.99 13.80 -5.42
C ALA A 98 4.91 14.32 -6.53
N GLU A 99 6.16 13.85 -6.57
CA GLU A 99 7.12 14.23 -7.60
C GLU A 99 6.65 13.78 -8.98
N GLU A 100 6.21 12.53 -9.12
CA GLU A 100 5.66 11.99 -10.36
C GLU A 100 4.46 12.80 -10.85
N PHE A 101 3.51 13.11 -9.95
CA PHE A 101 2.34 13.89 -10.33
C PHE A 101 2.71 15.28 -10.84
N VAL A 102 3.58 15.99 -10.12
CA VAL A 102 4.04 17.34 -10.51
C VAL A 102 4.73 17.32 -11.88
N GLN A 103 5.57 16.30 -12.13
CA GLN A 103 6.22 16.12 -13.43
C GLN A 103 5.21 15.87 -14.55
N ARG A 104 4.24 14.97 -14.34
CA ARG A 104 3.18 14.64 -15.30
C ARG A 104 2.28 15.86 -15.58
N PHE A 105 1.93 16.62 -14.55
CA PHE A 105 1.11 17.82 -14.69
C PHE A 105 1.85 18.90 -15.50
N ARG A 106 3.11 19.20 -15.17
CA ARG A 106 3.93 20.16 -15.94
C ARG A 106 4.10 19.74 -17.40
N ALA A 107 4.30 18.46 -17.66
CA ALA A 107 4.38 17.94 -19.02
C ALA A 107 3.04 18.04 -19.76
N HIS A 108 1.93 17.86 -19.07
CA HIS A 108 0.59 18.03 -19.63
C HIS A 108 0.34 19.49 -20.04
N GLU A 109 0.64 20.46 -19.17
CA GLU A 109 0.46 21.88 -19.46
C GLU A 109 1.37 22.36 -20.61
N ARG A 110 2.61 21.90 -20.65
CA ARG A 110 3.50 22.19 -21.80
C ARG A 110 2.92 21.68 -23.12
N ARG A 111 2.47 20.41 -23.17
CA ARG A 111 1.85 19.84 -24.38
C ARG A 111 0.59 20.60 -24.79
N ARG A 112 -0.19 21.07 -23.82
CA ARG A 112 -1.38 21.89 -24.10
C ARG A 112 -1.01 23.23 -24.74
N ALA A 113 -0.03 23.92 -24.18
CA ALA A 113 0.45 25.19 -24.74
C ALA A 113 1.09 25.01 -26.13
N GLU A 114 1.86 23.93 -26.34
CA GLU A 114 2.48 23.60 -27.63
C GLU A 114 1.43 23.22 -28.68
N ALA A 115 0.37 22.48 -28.32
CA ALA A 115 -0.72 22.12 -29.23
C ALA A 115 -1.50 23.35 -29.72
N GLU A 116 -1.54 24.43 -28.94
CA GLU A 116 -2.07 25.72 -29.34
C GLU A 116 -1.12 26.47 -30.33
N ALA A 117 0.19 26.13 -30.33
CA ALA A 117 1.24 26.73 -31.15
C ALA A 117 1.62 25.89 -32.39
N GLY A 118 1.23 24.59 -32.46
CA GLY A 118 1.54 23.67 -33.58
C GLY A 118 1.85 22.25 -33.10
N PRO A 119 1.98 21.27 -34.01
CA PRO A 119 2.20 19.86 -33.61
C PRO A 119 3.58 19.64 -32.97
N SER A 120 3.61 19.10 -31.77
CA SER A 120 4.85 18.71 -31.08
C SER A 120 4.87 17.22 -30.74
N SER A 121 6.05 16.63 -30.81
CA SER A 121 6.36 15.25 -30.44
C SER A 121 6.88 15.24 -29.00
N GLY A 122 5.98 15.11 -28.02
CA GLY A 122 6.37 15.01 -26.62
C GLY A 122 6.55 13.56 -26.18
N GLU A 123 7.77 13.11 -26.01
CA GLU A 123 8.12 11.81 -25.45
C GLU A 123 8.16 11.82 -23.90
N GLY A 124 7.80 10.70 -23.29
CA GLY A 124 8.43 10.19 -22.07
C GLY A 124 7.65 10.27 -20.77
N VAL A 125 6.64 11.12 -20.57
CA VAL A 125 5.92 11.22 -19.28
C VAL A 125 4.46 10.79 -19.43
N GLY A 126 4.00 9.92 -18.51
CA GLY A 126 2.64 9.39 -18.56
C GLY A 126 1.54 10.46 -18.61
N PRO A 127 0.36 10.13 -19.14
CA PRO A 127 -0.76 11.05 -19.27
C PRO A 127 -1.46 11.34 -17.95
N LEU A 128 -2.32 12.39 -17.95
CA LEU A 128 -3.32 12.60 -16.90
C LEU A 128 -4.66 11.95 -17.29
N PRO A 129 -5.49 11.56 -16.31
CA PRO A 129 -5.21 11.56 -14.87
C PRO A 129 -4.16 10.53 -14.47
N VAL A 130 -3.45 10.81 -13.37
CA VAL A 130 -2.67 9.78 -12.66
C VAL A 130 -3.63 8.93 -11.84
N LEU A 131 -3.55 7.61 -11.96
CA LEU A 131 -4.29 6.65 -11.15
C LEU A 131 -3.33 6.05 -10.14
N ALA A 132 -3.35 6.55 -8.92
CA ALA A 132 -2.46 6.09 -7.86
C ALA A 132 -3.14 5.08 -6.95
N SER A 133 -2.40 4.10 -6.46
CA SER A 133 -2.96 3.08 -5.60
C SER A 133 -1.90 2.30 -4.83
N GLU A 134 -2.17 2.05 -3.57
CA GLU A 134 -1.50 1.01 -2.76
C GLU A 134 -2.15 -0.37 -2.90
N CYS A 135 -3.20 -0.50 -3.70
CA CYS A 135 -4.06 -1.68 -3.76
C CYS A 135 -3.66 -2.61 -4.89
N PRO A 136 -3.06 -3.78 -4.59
CA PRO A 136 -2.72 -4.76 -5.62
C PRO A 136 -3.94 -5.32 -6.35
N GLY A 137 -5.10 -5.37 -5.69
CA GLY A 137 -6.35 -5.78 -6.31
C GLY A 137 -6.74 -4.87 -7.48
N TRP A 138 -6.53 -3.56 -7.35
CA TRP A 138 -6.71 -2.63 -8.46
C TRP A 138 -5.65 -2.85 -9.55
N VAL A 139 -4.38 -2.96 -9.18
CA VAL A 139 -3.27 -3.14 -10.14
C VAL A 139 -3.49 -4.40 -10.98
N CYS A 140 -3.72 -5.54 -10.33
CA CYS A 140 -4.01 -6.80 -11.03
C CYS A 140 -5.24 -6.70 -11.94
N TYR A 141 -6.29 -6.01 -11.51
CA TYR A 141 -7.48 -5.79 -12.33
C TYR A 141 -7.16 -4.92 -13.57
N ALA A 142 -6.36 -3.87 -13.41
CA ALA A 142 -5.94 -3.01 -14.51
C ALA A 142 -5.11 -3.78 -15.54
N GLU A 143 -4.13 -4.57 -15.10
CA GLU A 143 -3.27 -5.38 -15.97
C GLU A 143 -4.05 -6.47 -16.70
N LYS A 144 -4.92 -7.23 -16.00
CA LYS A 144 -5.71 -8.34 -16.57
C LYS A 144 -6.84 -7.88 -17.49
N THR A 145 -7.43 -6.71 -17.24
CA THR A 145 -8.70 -6.33 -17.86
C THR A 145 -8.59 -5.14 -18.80
N HIS A 146 -7.70 -4.21 -18.52
CA HIS A 146 -7.71 -2.91 -19.20
C HIS A 146 -6.43 -2.60 -19.98
N GLY A 147 -5.30 -3.26 -19.68
CA GLY A 147 -4.08 -3.23 -20.46
C GLY A 147 -3.68 -1.83 -20.95
N LYS A 148 -3.35 -1.70 -22.22
CA LYS A 148 -2.82 -0.49 -22.85
C LYS A 148 -3.65 0.80 -22.63
N ALA A 149 -4.95 0.66 -22.37
CA ALA A 149 -5.82 1.84 -22.22
C ALA A 149 -5.71 2.50 -20.83
N VAL A 150 -5.23 1.77 -19.82
CA VAL A 150 -5.23 2.24 -18.42
C VAL A 150 -3.81 2.27 -17.85
N LEU A 151 -2.96 1.31 -18.21
CA LEU A 151 -1.61 1.20 -17.65
C LEU A 151 -0.76 2.47 -17.78
N PRO A 152 -0.80 3.25 -18.88
CA PRO A 152 -0.03 4.50 -18.96
C PRO A 152 -0.44 5.54 -17.92
N HIS A 153 -1.65 5.42 -17.38
CA HIS A 153 -2.18 6.30 -16.35
C HIS A 153 -1.82 5.87 -14.93
N LEU A 154 -1.38 4.62 -14.71
CA LEU A 154 -0.99 4.18 -13.37
C LEU A 154 0.21 4.99 -12.87
N ALA A 155 0.19 5.30 -11.59
CA ALA A 155 1.36 5.86 -10.91
C ALA A 155 2.46 4.79 -10.87
N ALA A 156 3.68 5.16 -11.21
CA ALA A 156 4.82 4.23 -11.21
C ALA A 156 5.39 3.98 -9.80
N GLY A 157 4.94 4.74 -8.79
CA GLY A 157 5.36 4.56 -7.41
C GLY A 157 4.95 3.20 -6.85
N ARG A 158 5.88 2.53 -6.15
CA ARG A 158 5.62 1.32 -5.39
C ARG A 158 4.78 1.64 -4.15
N SER A 159 4.04 0.65 -3.65
CA SER A 159 3.39 0.74 -2.34
C SER A 159 4.41 0.76 -1.19
N ALA A 160 3.97 1.16 0.00
CA ALA A 160 4.81 1.11 1.21
C ALA A 160 5.41 -0.30 1.43
N GLN A 161 4.63 -1.38 1.20
CA GLN A 161 5.14 -2.76 1.25
C GLN A 161 6.29 -2.99 0.27
N GLY A 162 6.11 -2.60 -0.99
CA GLY A 162 7.14 -2.82 -2.03
C GLY A 162 8.42 -2.02 -1.76
N VAL A 163 8.29 -0.79 -1.26
CA VAL A 163 9.44 0.03 -0.85
C VAL A 163 10.14 -0.60 0.36
N MET A 164 9.40 -0.99 1.41
CA MET A 164 9.99 -1.62 2.60
C MET A 164 10.71 -2.92 2.28
N GLY A 165 10.16 -3.73 1.38
CA GLY A 165 10.82 -4.96 0.94
C GLY A 165 12.21 -4.70 0.35
N GLY A 166 12.29 -3.79 -0.60
CA GLY A 166 13.55 -3.38 -1.22
C GLY A 166 14.56 -2.80 -0.22
N LEU A 167 14.10 -1.93 0.68
CA LEU A 167 14.95 -1.33 1.71
C LEU A 167 15.45 -2.36 2.72
N THR A 168 14.59 -3.29 3.15
CA THR A 168 14.95 -4.35 4.09
C THR A 168 16.08 -5.22 3.54
N LYS A 169 15.96 -5.67 2.30
CA LYS A 169 17.00 -6.49 1.66
C LYS A 169 18.33 -5.74 1.48
N ARG A 170 18.26 -4.46 1.12
CA ARG A 170 19.47 -3.66 0.80
C ARG A 170 20.16 -3.08 2.03
N LEU A 171 19.39 -2.60 3.01
CA LEU A 171 19.95 -1.82 4.11
C LEU A 171 20.15 -2.62 5.40
N LEU A 172 19.26 -3.59 5.68
CA LEU A 172 19.35 -4.35 6.93
C LEU A 172 20.40 -5.46 6.88
N GLY A 173 20.75 -5.96 5.70
CA GLY A 173 21.69 -7.06 5.53
C GLY A 173 23.03 -6.82 6.21
N THR A 174 23.60 -5.65 6.01
CA THR A 174 24.88 -5.26 6.64
C THR A 174 24.78 -5.24 8.17
N ARG A 175 23.66 -4.76 8.73
CA ARG A 175 23.46 -4.69 10.18
C ARG A 175 23.20 -6.04 10.83
N LEU A 176 22.52 -6.94 10.11
CA LEU A 176 22.20 -8.29 10.56
C LEU A 176 23.33 -9.29 10.26
N GLY A 177 24.38 -8.86 9.55
CA GLY A 177 25.46 -9.74 9.11
C GLY A 177 24.99 -10.83 8.16
N SER A 178 23.90 -10.59 7.42
CA SER A 178 23.25 -11.56 6.53
C SER A 178 23.16 -11.01 5.10
N PRO A 179 23.52 -11.79 4.08
CA PRO A 179 23.32 -11.36 2.70
C PRO A 179 21.82 -11.32 2.35
N PRO A 180 21.41 -10.56 1.31
CA PRO A 180 20.00 -10.39 0.96
C PRO A 180 19.20 -11.69 0.81
N GLU A 181 19.85 -12.74 0.29
CA GLU A 181 19.26 -14.06 0.06
C GLU A 181 18.98 -14.85 1.37
N ARG A 182 19.60 -14.42 2.47
CA ARG A 182 19.41 -15.01 3.82
C ARG A 182 18.53 -14.13 4.71
N ILE A 183 18.03 -13.01 4.20
CA ILE A 183 17.01 -12.20 4.86
C ILE A 183 15.65 -12.67 4.36
N TYR A 184 14.74 -12.98 5.26
CA TYR A 184 13.35 -13.31 4.95
C TYR A 184 12.45 -12.20 5.45
N HIS A 185 11.91 -11.40 4.52
CA HIS A 185 11.06 -10.27 4.85
C HIS A 185 9.59 -10.68 4.82
N CYS A 186 8.91 -10.57 5.95
CA CYS A 186 7.49 -10.83 6.12
C CYS A 186 6.74 -9.53 6.42
N ALA A 187 5.75 -9.17 5.61
CA ALA A 187 4.91 -8.00 5.84
C ALA A 187 3.55 -8.38 6.44
N VAL A 188 3.12 -7.69 7.50
CA VAL A 188 1.79 -7.86 8.11
C VAL A 188 0.83 -6.84 7.53
N MET A 189 -0.16 -7.31 6.76
CA MET A 189 -0.97 -6.51 5.85
C MET A 189 -2.49 -6.70 6.05
N PRO A 190 -3.34 -5.79 5.54
CA PRO A 190 -4.78 -5.85 5.74
C PRO A 190 -5.54 -6.78 4.78
N CYS A 191 -4.89 -7.30 3.74
CA CYS A 191 -5.59 -8.08 2.71
C CYS A 191 -4.70 -9.13 2.04
N TYR A 192 -5.33 -10.15 1.46
CA TYR A 192 -4.66 -11.23 0.73
C TYR A 192 -4.06 -10.79 -0.59
N ASP A 193 -4.58 -9.73 -1.23
CA ASP A 193 -4.03 -9.22 -2.49
C ASP A 193 -2.57 -8.72 -2.32
N LYS A 194 -2.17 -8.35 -1.10
CA LYS A 194 -0.78 -7.99 -0.78
C LYS A 194 0.19 -9.18 -0.92
N LYS A 195 -0.28 -10.41 -0.82
CA LYS A 195 0.50 -11.63 -1.14
C LYS A 195 0.79 -11.70 -2.65
N LEU A 196 -0.18 -11.30 -3.49
CA LEU A 196 0.02 -11.24 -4.93
C LEU A 196 1.03 -10.16 -5.32
N GLU A 197 1.02 -9.03 -4.63
CA GLU A 197 2.03 -7.99 -4.82
C GLU A 197 3.43 -8.48 -4.48
N ALA A 198 3.60 -9.15 -3.34
CA ALA A 198 4.87 -9.73 -2.91
C ALA A 198 5.44 -10.75 -3.92
N SER A 199 4.53 -11.46 -4.61
CA SER A 199 4.90 -12.48 -5.60
C SER A 199 5.22 -11.92 -6.99
N ARG A 200 5.21 -10.60 -7.18
CA ARG A 200 5.51 -9.99 -8.48
C ARG A 200 6.99 -10.17 -8.84
N PRO A 201 7.30 -10.65 -10.05
CA PRO A 201 8.70 -10.81 -10.50
C PRO A 201 9.46 -9.47 -10.57
N ASP A 202 8.73 -8.35 -10.77
CA ASP A 202 9.30 -6.98 -10.78
C ASP A 202 9.90 -6.58 -9.43
N PHE A 203 9.50 -7.24 -8.33
CA PHE A 203 9.96 -6.98 -6.96
C PHE A 203 10.97 -8.03 -6.46
N GLY A 204 11.86 -8.45 -7.34
CA GLY A 204 12.86 -9.44 -7.02
C GLY A 204 13.97 -9.51 -8.08
N PRO A 205 14.68 -8.40 -8.35
CA PRO A 205 15.76 -8.40 -9.33
C PRO A 205 16.79 -9.48 -8.96
N GLY A 206 17.19 -10.28 -9.96
CA GLY A 206 18.10 -11.39 -9.73
C GLY A 206 17.48 -12.63 -9.07
N GLY A 207 16.14 -12.70 -8.96
CA GLY A 207 15.42 -13.86 -8.43
C GLY A 207 15.33 -13.93 -6.90
N VAL A 208 15.77 -12.87 -6.20
CA VAL A 208 15.62 -12.74 -4.73
C VAL A 208 14.41 -11.87 -4.46
N PRO A 209 13.30 -12.42 -3.91
CA PRO A 209 12.13 -11.62 -3.56
C PRO A 209 12.47 -10.50 -2.59
N GLU A 210 11.96 -9.31 -2.82
CA GLU A 210 12.13 -8.18 -1.88
C GLU A 210 11.20 -8.33 -0.66
N THR A 211 9.98 -8.84 -0.86
CA THR A 211 9.09 -9.30 0.20
C THR A 211 8.83 -10.78 -0.02
N ASP A 212 9.25 -11.63 0.91
CA ASP A 212 9.16 -13.08 0.77
C ASP A 212 7.79 -13.62 1.17
N CYS A 213 7.17 -13.00 2.17
CA CYS A 213 5.91 -13.44 2.75
C CYS A 213 5.03 -12.25 3.13
N VAL A 214 3.74 -12.45 3.03
CA VAL A 214 2.74 -11.55 3.62
C VAL A 214 1.82 -12.35 4.52
N LEU A 215 1.69 -11.91 5.76
CA LEU A 215 0.67 -12.37 6.68
C LEU A 215 -0.42 -11.31 6.80
N THR A 216 -1.66 -11.73 6.77
CA THR A 216 -2.77 -10.81 7.07
C THR A 216 -2.93 -10.64 8.58
N ALA A 217 -3.61 -9.55 9.01
CA ALA A 217 -3.93 -9.37 10.43
C ALA A 217 -4.68 -10.57 11.01
N GLY A 218 -5.61 -11.16 10.24
CA GLY A 218 -6.34 -12.37 10.64
C GLY A 218 -5.44 -13.59 10.78
N GLU A 219 -4.43 -13.74 9.92
CA GLU A 219 -3.46 -14.85 10.04
C GLU A 219 -2.53 -14.67 11.25
N VAL A 220 -2.13 -13.45 11.57
CA VAL A 220 -1.37 -13.17 12.81
C VAL A 220 -2.22 -13.48 14.04
N GLN A 221 -3.51 -13.10 14.05
CA GLN A 221 -4.43 -13.51 15.11
C GLN A 221 -4.52 -15.05 15.21
N GLY A 222 -4.63 -15.73 14.06
CA GLY A 222 -4.61 -17.22 14.01
C GLY A 222 -3.34 -17.82 14.62
N LEU A 223 -2.17 -17.24 14.36
CA LEU A 223 -0.91 -17.69 14.98
C LEU A 223 -0.90 -17.53 16.51
N LEU A 224 -1.49 -16.47 17.04
CA LEU A 224 -1.65 -16.28 18.48
C LEU A 224 -2.60 -17.33 19.06
N ASP A 225 -3.73 -17.57 18.41
CA ASP A 225 -4.76 -18.52 18.84
C ASP A 225 -4.24 -19.96 18.82
N GLU A 226 -3.55 -20.39 17.77
CA GLU A 226 -2.94 -21.71 17.63
C GLU A 226 -1.91 -22.01 18.73
N ARG A 227 -1.21 -20.98 19.22
CA ARG A 227 -0.26 -21.09 20.33
C ARG A 227 -0.91 -20.97 21.70
N GLY A 228 -2.19 -20.67 21.77
CA GLY A 228 -2.90 -20.42 23.02
C GLY A 228 -2.38 -19.19 23.77
N VAL A 229 -1.83 -18.19 23.07
CA VAL A 229 -1.30 -16.96 23.67
C VAL A 229 -2.12 -15.75 23.25
N SER A 230 -2.13 -14.73 24.12
CA SER A 230 -2.76 -13.45 23.85
C SER A 230 -1.72 -12.34 23.88
N LEU A 231 -1.91 -11.28 23.10
CA LEU A 231 -1.07 -10.08 23.17
C LEU A 231 -0.99 -9.49 24.58
N LEU A 232 -2.02 -9.70 25.40
CA LEU A 232 -2.02 -9.26 26.81
C LEU A 232 -0.95 -9.95 27.66
N GLY A 233 -0.47 -11.12 27.27
CA GLY A 233 0.58 -11.87 27.97
C GLY A 233 2.01 -11.41 27.68
N PHE A 234 2.23 -10.50 26.74
CA PHE A 234 3.55 -10.00 26.39
C PHE A 234 3.83 -8.66 27.01
N GLU A 235 5.05 -8.41 27.51
CA GLU A 235 5.53 -7.08 27.82
C GLU A 235 5.91 -6.35 26.54
N ALA A 236 5.47 -5.09 26.40
CA ALA A 236 5.75 -4.30 25.21
C ALA A 236 7.26 -4.07 25.03
N GLN A 237 7.75 -4.30 23.82
CA GLN A 237 9.13 -4.03 23.40
C GLN A 237 9.17 -2.99 22.31
N PRO A 238 10.23 -2.18 22.22
CA PRO A 238 10.39 -1.24 21.13
C PRO A 238 10.53 -1.99 19.79
N LEU A 239 10.01 -1.37 18.71
CA LEU A 239 10.34 -1.80 17.37
C LEU A 239 11.81 -1.50 17.07
N ASP A 240 12.32 -2.25 16.11
CA ASP A 240 13.64 -2.00 15.54
C ASP A 240 13.58 -0.89 14.48
N SER A 241 14.71 -0.32 14.14
CA SER A 241 14.81 0.70 13.10
C SER A 241 15.50 0.14 11.85
N LEU A 242 15.06 0.58 10.67
CA LEU A 242 15.69 0.22 9.40
C LEU A 242 17.10 0.82 9.24
N VAL A 243 17.30 2.05 9.69
CA VAL A 243 18.51 2.87 9.42
C VAL A 243 19.15 3.49 10.66
N GLY A 244 19.24 2.75 11.74
CA GLY A 244 19.84 3.24 13.00
C GLY A 244 18.80 3.70 14.02
N ASP A 245 19.27 4.14 15.19
CA ASP A 245 18.40 4.55 16.28
C ASP A 245 17.74 5.89 15.92
N MET A 246 16.56 5.77 15.36
CA MET A 246 15.73 6.92 15.03
C MET A 246 14.67 7.00 16.09
N GLY A 247 15.03 7.66 17.22
CA GLY A 247 14.18 7.81 18.36
C GLY A 247 12.72 8.03 17.96
N LEU A 248 11.90 7.02 18.19
CA LEU A 248 10.46 7.20 18.17
C LEU A 248 10.17 8.28 19.20
N GLU A 249 9.53 9.35 18.75
CA GLU A 249 9.14 10.42 19.66
C GLU A 249 8.35 9.81 20.82
N ALA A 250 8.95 9.80 21.99
CA ALA A 250 8.31 9.30 23.18
C ALA A 250 7.07 10.15 23.46
N GLY A 251 5.89 9.55 23.33
CA GLY A 251 4.61 10.17 23.70
C GLY A 251 3.83 10.86 22.59
N GLY A 252 4.24 10.76 21.31
CA GLY A 252 3.48 11.29 20.17
C GLY A 252 2.53 10.26 19.53
N ARG A 253 1.59 10.76 18.71
CA ARG A 253 0.77 9.92 17.83
C ARG A 253 1.68 9.19 16.84
N LEU A 254 1.36 7.93 16.52
CA LEU A 254 2.14 7.16 15.57
C LEU A 254 2.08 7.82 14.19
N PRO A 255 3.22 7.97 13.48
CA PRO A 255 3.19 8.57 12.16
C PRO A 255 2.48 7.65 11.16
N ALA A 256 1.48 8.20 10.46
CA ALA A 256 0.81 7.53 9.35
C ALA A 256 0.51 8.54 8.24
N GLY A 257 0.05 8.05 7.09
CA GLY A 257 -0.63 8.87 6.09
C GLY A 257 -1.92 9.46 6.65
N GLU A 258 -2.50 10.43 5.95
CA GLU A 258 -3.76 11.06 6.39
C GLU A 258 -4.96 10.11 6.37
N THR A 259 -4.84 8.98 5.67
CA THR A 259 -5.83 7.89 5.67
C THR A 259 -5.14 6.55 5.90
N ALA A 260 -5.91 5.57 6.35
CA ALA A 260 -5.43 4.20 6.52
C ALA A 260 -5.05 3.50 5.20
N SER A 261 -5.41 4.09 4.07
CA SER A 261 -5.03 3.64 2.72
C SER A 261 -3.81 4.38 2.14
N GLY A 262 -2.98 4.96 3.00
CA GLY A 262 -1.75 5.67 2.65
C GLY A 262 -1.90 7.19 2.53
N GLY A 263 -3.09 7.72 2.15
CA GLY A 263 -3.34 9.16 2.05
C GLY A 263 -2.68 9.84 0.84
N TYR A 264 -2.51 9.12 -0.24
CA TYR A 264 -1.83 9.61 -1.45
C TYR A 264 -2.50 10.86 -2.02
N ALA A 265 -3.83 10.84 -2.23
CA ALA A 265 -4.54 11.99 -2.77
C ALA A 265 -4.38 13.23 -1.88
N HIS A 266 -4.38 13.05 -0.57
CA HIS A 266 -4.25 14.13 0.39
C HIS A 266 -2.86 14.79 0.32
N PHE A 267 -1.83 13.96 0.38
CA PHE A 267 -0.45 14.44 0.34
C PHE A 267 -0.09 15.05 -1.01
N VAL A 268 -0.39 14.35 -2.11
CA VAL A 268 -0.10 14.82 -3.46
C VAL A 268 -0.85 16.11 -3.78
N PHE A 269 -2.08 16.27 -3.28
CA PHE A 269 -2.84 17.50 -3.48
C PHE A 269 -2.16 18.71 -2.83
N ARG A 270 -1.66 18.58 -1.59
CA ARG A 270 -0.93 19.66 -0.89
C ARG A 270 0.37 20.01 -1.59
N GLU A 271 1.15 18.99 -1.91
CA GLU A 271 2.42 19.20 -2.60
C GLU A 271 2.24 19.82 -3.98
N ALA A 272 1.23 19.38 -4.73
CA ALA A 272 0.91 19.97 -6.02
C ALA A 272 0.42 21.42 -5.90
N ALA A 273 -0.42 21.75 -4.92
CA ALA A 273 -0.86 23.11 -4.65
C ALA A 273 0.36 24.01 -4.38
N ARG A 274 1.27 23.57 -3.54
CA ARG A 274 2.49 24.30 -3.19
C ARG A 274 3.45 24.44 -4.39
N GLN A 275 3.76 23.33 -5.08
CA GLN A 275 4.81 23.31 -6.10
C GLN A 275 4.38 23.86 -7.47
N LEU A 276 3.09 23.81 -7.79
CA LEU A 276 2.57 24.24 -9.09
C LEU A 276 1.93 25.62 -9.04
N PHE A 277 1.39 26.01 -7.88
CA PHE A 277 0.58 27.23 -7.78
C PHE A 277 1.00 28.15 -6.63
N ASP A 278 2.07 27.81 -5.89
CA ASP A 278 2.54 28.55 -4.70
C ASP A 278 1.42 28.77 -3.66
N MET A 279 0.56 27.75 -3.51
CA MET A 279 -0.59 27.80 -2.60
C MET A 279 -0.37 26.80 -1.45
N GLU A 280 -0.36 27.34 -0.22
CA GLU A 280 -0.28 26.52 0.99
C GLU A 280 -1.68 25.98 1.35
N VAL A 281 -1.80 24.66 1.44
CA VAL A 281 -2.99 23.99 1.96
C VAL A 281 -2.71 23.52 3.37
N PRO A 282 -3.38 24.06 4.40
CA PRO A 282 -3.07 23.77 5.80
C PRO A 282 -3.15 22.27 6.12
N PRO A 283 -2.37 21.78 7.09
CA PRO A 283 -2.53 20.42 7.61
C PRO A 283 -3.91 20.23 8.24
N GLY A 284 -4.43 18.99 8.18
CA GLY A 284 -5.73 18.63 8.72
C GLY A 284 -6.71 18.14 7.64
N PRO A 285 -7.97 17.92 7.99
CA PRO A 285 -8.96 17.39 7.05
C PRO A 285 -9.12 18.26 5.80
N LEU A 286 -8.99 17.66 4.63
CA LEU A 286 -9.26 18.36 3.36
C LEU A 286 -10.78 18.51 3.13
N PRO A 287 -11.21 19.57 2.43
CA PRO A 287 -12.62 19.83 2.11
C PRO A 287 -13.09 18.87 1.01
N LEU A 288 -13.22 17.60 1.33
CA LEU A 288 -13.70 16.59 0.41
C LEU A 288 -15.18 16.82 0.09
N GLU A 289 -15.50 17.01 -1.18
CA GLU A 289 -16.88 17.07 -1.67
C GLU A 289 -17.45 15.65 -1.66
N ARG A 290 -18.46 15.43 -0.79
CA ARG A 290 -19.13 14.14 -0.63
C ARG A 290 -20.44 14.14 -1.43
N GLY A 291 -20.51 13.23 -2.41
CA GLY A 291 -21.75 12.94 -3.11
C GLY A 291 -22.66 11.98 -2.33
N ARG A 292 -23.66 11.40 -3.03
CA ARG A 292 -24.53 10.34 -2.45
C ARG A 292 -23.79 9.02 -2.17
N ASN A 293 -22.64 8.83 -2.80
CA ASN A 293 -21.82 7.62 -2.65
C ASN A 293 -20.73 7.88 -1.59
N PRO A 294 -20.74 7.19 -0.45
CA PRO A 294 -19.77 7.39 0.62
C PRO A 294 -18.34 6.98 0.25
N ASP A 295 -18.18 6.19 -0.81
CA ASP A 295 -16.88 5.66 -1.27
C ASP A 295 -16.32 6.46 -2.47
N PHE A 296 -16.93 7.59 -2.80
CA PHE A 296 -16.43 8.47 -3.87
C PHE A 296 -16.43 9.92 -3.40
N HIS A 297 -15.24 10.51 -3.37
CA HIS A 297 -15.03 11.89 -2.95
C HIS A 297 -14.29 12.68 -4.01
N GLU A 298 -14.58 13.94 -4.11
CA GLU A 298 -13.90 14.89 -4.99
C GLU A 298 -13.18 15.96 -4.18
N LEU A 299 -12.09 16.47 -4.72
CA LEU A 299 -11.30 17.51 -4.10
C LEU A 299 -10.83 18.47 -5.20
N THR A 300 -11.13 19.74 -5.05
CA THR A 300 -10.82 20.78 -6.05
C THR A 300 -10.03 21.91 -5.42
N LEU A 301 -8.83 22.19 -5.96
CA LEU A 301 -8.12 23.43 -5.70
C LEU A 301 -8.65 24.51 -6.64
N ARG A 302 -8.97 25.66 -6.07
CA ARG A 302 -9.48 26.80 -6.84
C ARG A 302 -8.53 27.99 -6.76
N GLY A 303 -8.38 28.67 -7.87
CA GLY A 303 -7.65 29.94 -7.95
C GLY A 303 -8.43 31.10 -7.35
N ALA A 304 -7.83 32.27 -7.37
CA ALA A 304 -8.39 33.48 -6.77
C ALA A 304 -9.72 33.94 -7.42
N SER A 305 -9.93 33.65 -8.71
CA SER A 305 -11.18 33.92 -9.44
C SER A 305 -12.20 32.78 -9.37
N GLY A 306 -11.88 31.71 -8.60
CA GLY A 306 -12.76 30.56 -8.41
C GLY A 306 -12.62 29.46 -9.47
N GLU A 307 -11.74 29.59 -10.44
CA GLU A 307 -11.43 28.60 -11.46
C GLU A 307 -10.78 27.35 -10.85
N PRO A 308 -11.10 26.16 -11.35
CA PRO A 308 -10.47 24.93 -10.88
C PRO A 308 -9.04 24.82 -11.42
N LEU A 309 -8.05 24.80 -10.51
CA LEU A 309 -6.64 24.59 -10.80
C LEU A 309 -6.27 23.11 -10.78
N LEU A 310 -6.73 22.38 -9.74
CA LEU A 310 -6.57 20.94 -9.62
C LEU A 310 -7.92 20.28 -9.34
N SER A 311 -8.14 19.10 -9.91
CA SER A 311 -9.29 18.26 -9.63
C SER A 311 -8.82 16.85 -9.34
N PHE A 312 -9.06 16.40 -8.10
CA PHE A 312 -8.69 15.08 -7.61
C PHE A 312 -9.94 14.28 -7.26
N ALA A 313 -9.81 12.96 -7.22
CA ALA A 313 -10.86 12.09 -6.70
C ALA A 313 -10.28 10.94 -5.88
N LEU A 314 -11.08 10.45 -4.93
CA LEU A 314 -10.88 9.19 -4.22
C LEU A 314 -11.99 8.24 -4.69
N ALA A 315 -11.61 7.11 -5.28
CA ALA A 315 -12.51 6.14 -5.89
C ALA A 315 -12.32 4.78 -5.23
N TYR A 316 -13.10 4.50 -4.21
CA TYR A 316 -13.04 3.27 -3.44
C TYR A 316 -14.17 2.32 -3.85
N GLY A 317 -13.87 1.02 -3.90
CA GLY A 317 -14.79 -0.01 -4.36
C GLY A 317 -14.90 -0.13 -5.89
N PHE A 318 -15.05 -1.37 -6.38
CA PHE A 318 -15.03 -1.69 -7.81
C PHE A 318 -16.03 -0.93 -8.67
N ARG A 319 -17.21 -0.61 -8.14
CA ARG A 319 -18.21 0.18 -8.87
C ARG A 319 -17.68 1.56 -9.26
N ASN A 320 -16.97 2.22 -8.34
CA ASN A 320 -16.38 3.54 -8.56
C ASN A 320 -15.20 3.44 -9.52
N ILE A 321 -14.35 2.43 -9.35
CA ILE A 321 -13.25 2.11 -10.28
C ILE A 321 -13.75 1.95 -11.71
N GLN A 322 -14.78 1.14 -11.92
CA GLN A 322 -15.35 0.93 -13.25
C GLN A 322 -15.88 2.24 -13.88
N ASN A 323 -16.45 3.14 -13.07
CA ASN A 323 -16.90 4.44 -13.55
C ASN A 323 -15.73 5.33 -13.96
N VAL A 324 -14.66 5.38 -13.15
CA VAL A 324 -13.42 6.11 -13.46
C VAL A 324 -12.82 5.59 -14.77
N VAL A 325 -12.64 4.29 -14.89
CA VAL A 325 -12.07 3.65 -16.09
C VAL A 325 -12.94 3.88 -17.34
N ARG A 326 -14.26 3.80 -17.19
CA ARG A 326 -15.19 4.08 -18.30
C ARG A 326 -15.06 5.52 -18.79
N ASN A 327 -15.00 6.49 -17.89
CA ASN A 327 -14.84 7.90 -18.23
C ASN A 327 -13.46 8.17 -18.84
N LEU A 328 -12.41 7.54 -18.32
CA LEU A 328 -11.05 7.60 -18.86
C LEU A 328 -11.03 7.14 -20.33
N LYS A 329 -11.55 5.92 -20.60
CA LYS A 329 -11.59 5.35 -21.96
C LYS A 329 -12.41 6.16 -22.97
N ARG A 330 -13.34 6.99 -22.47
CA ARG A 330 -14.16 7.89 -23.30
C ARG A 330 -13.55 9.29 -23.46
N GLY A 331 -12.39 9.57 -22.88
CA GLY A 331 -11.78 10.89 -22.85
C GLY A 331 -12.62 11.92 -22.08
N LYS A 332 -13.42 11.46 -21.11
CA LYS A 332 -14.33 12.31 -20.31
C LYS A 332 -13.91 12.44 -18.84
N SER A 333 -12.68 12.06 -18.51
CA SER A 333 -12.16 12.30 -17.16
C SER A 333 -11.95 13.81 -16.94
N LYS A 334 -12.46 14.30 -15.82
CA LYS A 334 -12.25 15.70 -15.40
C LYS A 334 -11.14 15.81 -14.33
N TYR A 335 -10.57 14.68 -13.93
CA TYR A 335 -9.59 14.63 -12.84
C TYR A 335 -8.17 14.67 -13.39
N HIS A 336 -7.28 15.26 -12.61
CA HIS A 336 -5.84 15.21 -12.83
C HIS A 336 -5.20 14.04 -12.06
N TYR A 337 -5.81 13.65 -10.93
CA TYR A 337 -5.35 12.58 -10.05
C TYR A 337 -6.52 11.79 -9.47
N VAL A 338 -6.42 10.48 -9.38
CA VAL A 338 -7.43 9.63 -8.74
C VAL A 338 -6.72 8.62 -7.86
N GLU A 339 -7.00 8.65 -6.57
CA GLU A 339 -6.63 7.58 -5.65
C GLU A 339 -7.65 6.44 -5.77
N VAL A 340 -7.17 5.23 -6.03
CA VAL A 340 -8.01 4.08 -6.35
C VAL A 340 -7.79 2.96 -5.36
N MET A 341 -8.85 2.50 -4.68
CA MET A 341 -8.81 1.35 -3.77
C MET A 341 -9.93 0.37 -4.10
N ALA A 342 -9.61 -0.93 -4.17
CA ALA A 342 -10.60 -1.95 -4.50
C ALA A 342 -11.65 -2.15 -3.40
N CYS A 343 -11.27 -1.98 -2.13
CA CYS A 343 -12.17 -2.12 -1.00
C CYS A 343 -13.02 -0.85 -0.79
N PRO A 344 -14.33 -0.98 -0.58
CA PRO A 344 -15.12 0.10 0.00
C PRO A 344 -14.53 0.55 1.34
N SER A 345 -14.55 1.84 1.64
CA SER A 345 -13.91 2.43 2.84
C SER A 345 -12.39 2.20 2.97
N GLY A 346 -11.73 1.64 1.95
CA GLY A 346 -10.28 1.46 1.91
C GLY A 346 -9.72 0.30 2.72
N CYS A 347 -8.45 0.39 3.14
CA CYS A 347 -7.68 -0.74 3.68
C CYS A 347 -8.11 -1.22 5.07
N LEU A 348 -8.79 -0.39 5.88
CA LEU A 348 -9.38 -0.85 7.14
C LEU A 348 -10.49 -1.89 6.92
N ASN A 349 -11.12 -1.89 5.76
CA ASN A 349 -12.10 -2.90 5.34
C ASN A 349 -11.47 -3.99 4.45
N GLY A 350 -10.18 -4.23 4.57
CA GLY A 350 -9.46 -5.27 3.83
C GLY A 350 -9.89 -6.69 4.23
N GLY A 351 -9.93 -7.61 3.25
CA GLY A 351 -10.42 -8.99 3.47
C GLY A 351 -9.54 -9.85 4.37
N GLY A 352 -8.34 -9.38 4.75
CA GLY A 352 -7.43 -10.04 5.69
C GLY A 352 -7.46 -9.47 7.11
N GLN A 353 -8.36 -8.57 7.41
CA GLN A 353 -8.51 -8.02 8.76
C GLN A 353 -9.06 -9.06 9.74
N VAL A 354 -8.84 -8.84 11.04
CA VAL A 354 -9.41 -9.71 12.08
C VAL A 354 -10.94 -9.60 12.01
N LYS A 355 -11.61 -10.74 12.07
CA LYS A 355 -13.08 -10.79 11.98
C LYS A 355 -13.73 -10.19 13.22
N PRO A 356 -14.90 -9.57 13.08
CA PRO A 356 -15.63 -9.05 14.23
C PRO A 356 -15.98 -10.18 15.21
N PRO A 357 -15.94 -9.91 16.51
CA PRO A 357 -16.40 -10.86 17.52
C PRO A 357 -17.90 -11.14 17.38
N THR A 358 -18.34 -12.24 17.94
CA THR A 358 -19.76 -12.63 17.94
C THR A 358 -20.63 -11.50 18.49
N GLY A 359 -21.66 -11.10 17.72
CA GLY A 359 -22.57 -10.03 18.09
C GLY A 359 -22.20 -8.63 17.57
N THR A 360 -21.02 -8.47 16.97
CA THR A 360 -20.59 -7.22 16.31
C THR A 360 -20.72 -7.35 14.80
N THR A 361 -21.28 -6.36 14.15
CA THR A 361 -21.38 -6.31 12.69
C THR A 361 -20.10 -5.80 12.06
N ASN A 362 -19.83 -6.15 10.79
CA ASN A 362 -18.69 -5.60 10.03
C ASN A 362 -18.69 -4.07 9.99
N LYS A 363 -19.88 -3.45 9.95
CA LYS A 363 -20.01 -1.99 9.94
C LYS A 363 -19.58 -1.37 11.27
N GLU A 364 -20.00 -1.96 12.40
CA GLU A 364 -19.60 -1.49 13.74
C GLU A 364 -18.08 -1.66 13.94
N LEU A 365 -17.53 -2.79 13.53
CA LEU A 365 -16.09 -2.99 13.58
C LEU A 365 -15.36 -1.94 12.73
N LEU A 366 -15.76 -1.71 11.50
CA LEU A 366 -15.15 -0.71 10.63
C LEU A 366 -15.18 0.69 11.25
N GLN A 367 -16.31 1.10 11.82
CA GLN A 367 -16.42 2.38 12.52
C GLN A 367 -15.45 2.49 13.71
N ALA A 368 -15.29 1.40 14.47
CA ALA A 368 -14.32 1.35 15.56
C ALA A 368 -12.88 1.46 15.06
N LEU A 369 -12.52 0.76 13.98
CA LEU A 369 -11.20 0.84 13.34
C LEU A 369 -10.91 2.25 12.80
N GLU A 370 -11.87 2.89 12.15
CA GLU A 370 -11.75 4.27 11.66
C GLU A 370 -11.55 5.27 12.81
N ALA A 371 -12.31 5.13 13.90
CA ALA A 371 -12.16 5.96 15.08
C ALA A 371 -10.79 5.78 15.74
N SER A 372 -10.34 4.54 15.93
CA SER A 372 -9.01 4.23 16.49
C SER A 372 -7.89 4.79 15.60
N PHE A 373 -7.96 4.59 14.29
CA PHE A 373 -6.99 5.15 13.37
C PHE A 373 -6.92 6.68 13.50
N GLY A 374 -8.06 7.37 13.48
CA GLY A 374 -8.13 8.83 13.55
C GLY A 374 -7.63 9.42 14.87
N THR A 375 -7.70 8.68 15.98
CA THR A 375 -7.25 9.16 17.29
C THR A 375 -5.77 8.87 17.57
N GLU A 376 -5.28 7.71 17.15
CA GLU A 376 -3.96 7.22 17.55
C GLU A 376 -2.86 7.45 16.51
N PHE A 377 -3.22 7.62 15.24
CA PHE A 377 -2.28 8.05 14.22
C PHE A 377 -2.31 9.57 14.00
N GLY A 378 -1.14 10.13 13.68
CA GLY A 378 -0.96 11.54 13.35
C GLY A 378 -0.23 11.72 12.03
N PHE A 379 -0.63 12.72 11.26
CA PHE A 379 0.10 13.09 10.05
C PHE A 379 1.44 13.74 10.42
N ARG A 380 2.50 13.23 9.81
CA ARG A 380 3.81 13.88 9.74
C ARG A 380 4.13 14.07 8.27
N HIS A 381 4.62 15.25 7.91
CA HIS A 381 5.03 15.50 6.53
C HIS A 381 6.19 14.54 6.15
N PRO A 382 6.09 13.77 5.04
CA PRO A 382 7.10 12.81 4.65
C PRO A 382 8.52 13.37 4.51
N SER A 383 8.68 14.61 4.07
CA SER A 383 9.99 15.26 3.99
C SER A 383 10.63 15.57 5.35
N ALA A 384 9.82 15.62 6.42
CA ALA A 384 10.31 15.78 7.80
C ALA A 384 10.60 14.42 8.46
N SER A 385 10.54 13.32 7.71
CA SER A 385 10.83 11.97 8.20
C SER A 385 12.35 11.76 8.30
N PRO A 386 12.92 11.66 9.51
CA PRO A 386 14.34 11.36 9.66
C PRO A 386 14.70 10.00 9.02
N GLY A 387 13.77 9.02 9.05
CA GLY A 387 13.93 7.71 8.47
C GLY A 387 13.98 7.70 6.96
N ALA A 388 13.11 8.42 6.31
CA ALA A 388 13.13 8.54 4.87
C ALA A 388 14.42 9.23 4.39
N ALA A 389 14.84 10.29 5.08
CA ALA A 389 16.08 10.98 4.78
C ALA A 389 17.33 10.09 5.00
N ALA A 390 17.35 9.33 6.09
CA ALA A 390 18.44 8.40 6.37
C ALA A 390 18.47 7.22 5.39
N ALA A 391 17.32 6.67 5.02
CA ALA A 391 17.24 5.59 4.03
C ALA A 391 17.74 6.03 2.64
N ARG A 392 17.37 7.24 2.19
CA ARG A 392 17.89 7.80 0.93
C ARG A 392 19.42 7.92 0.96
N ARG A 393 19.99 8.52 2.02
CA ARG A 393 21.44 8.60 2.16
C ARG A 393 22.11 7.23 2.17
N ALA A 394 21.55 6.27 2.91
CA ALA A 394 22.10 4.93 2.97
C ALA A 394 22.08 4.20 1.61
N LEU A 395 21.07 4.44 0.78
CA LEU A 395 21.03 3.93 -0.60
C LEU A 395 22.08 4.61 -1.48
N GLU A 396 22.21 5.93 -1.40
CA GLU A 396 23.22 6.71 -2.12
C GLU A 396 24.65 6.26 -1.74
N ASP A 397 24.93 6.11 -0.45
CA ASP A 397 26.20 5.62 0.07
C ASP A 397 26.53 4.19 -0.39
N ALA A 398 25.49 3.37 -0.58
CA ALA A 398 25.62 2.02 -1.14
C ALA A 398 25.71 2.00 -2.68
N GLY A 399 25.65 3.14 -3.34
CA GLY A 399 25.67 3.24 -4.81
C GLY A 399 24.38 2.70 -5.47
N VAL A 400 23.28 2.62 -4.74
CA VAL A 400 21.99 2.14 -5.23
C VAL A 400 21.14 3.32 -5.69
N ASP A 401 20.61 3.21 -6.90
CA ASP A 401 19.64 4.19 -7.38
C ASP A 401 18.38 4.16 -6.49
N ALA A 402 18.17 5.25 -5.75
CA ALA A 402 17.00 5.39 -4.88
C ALA A 402 15.68 5.31 -5.67
N SER A 403 15.67 5.77 -6.94
CA SER A 403 14.46 5.71 -7.78
C SER A 403 14.06 4.28 -8.11
N ALA A 404 15.02 3.38 -8.34
CA ALA A 404 14.77 1.95 -8.57
C ALA A 404 14.14 1.25 -7.34
N SER A 405 14.31 1.83 -6.14
CA SER A 405 13.73 1.28 -4.91
C SER A 405 12.29 1.71 -4.67
N VAL A 406 11.84 2.79 -5.32
CA VAL A 406 10.51 3.38 -5.11
C VAL A 406 9.60 3.31 -6.35
N ARG A 407 10.13 2.90 -7.51
CA ARG A 407 9.37 2.79 -8.78
C ARG A 407 9.22 1.36 -9.26
N THR A 408 8.18 1.12 -10.05
CA THR A 408 7.89 -0.15 -10.71
C THR A 408 7.26 0.10 -12.08
N GLU A 409 7.19 -0.95 -12.88
CA GLU A 409 6.47 -0.96 -14.15
C GLU A 409 5.28 -1.91 -14.08
N TYR A 410 4.27 -1.67 -14.92
CA TYR A 410 3.07 -2.48 -15.01
C TYR A 410 2.92 -3.05 -16.42
N HIS A 411 2.53 -4.33 -16.49
CA HIS A 411 2.49 -5.06 -17.74
C HIS A 411 1.08 -5.54 -18.08
N ALA A 412 0.63 -5.31 -19.31
CA ALA A 412 -0.63 -5.89 -19.77
C ALA A 412 -0.48 -7.41 -19.84
N LEU A 413 -1.29 -8.11 -19.05
CA LEU A 413 -1.35 -9.56 -19.15
C LEU A 413 -2.22 -9.92 -20.36
N GLU A 414 -1.63 -10.62 -21.34
CA GLU A 414 -2.40 -11.20 -22.42
C GLU A 414 -3.38 -12.23 -21.83
N LYS A 415 -4.65 -12.12 -22.21
CA LYS A 415 -5.61 -13.18 -21.87
C LYS A 415 -5.06 -14.47 -22.47
N ALA A 416 -4.79 -15.45 -21.63
CA ALA A 416 -4.54 -16.80 -22.12
C ALA A 416 -5.67 -17.13 -23.12
N PRO A 417 -5.36 -17.61 -24.33
CA PRO A 417 -6.40 -18.03 -25.25
C PRO A 417 -7.35 -18.97 -24.49
N PRO A 418 -8.67 -18.87 -24.67
CA PRO A 418 -9.60 -19.77 -24.01
C PRO A 418 -9.07 -21.18 -24.27
N ALA A 419 -8.83 -21.93 -23.19
CA ALA A 419 -8.35 -23.30 -23.32
C ALA A 419 -9.27 -23.95 -24.36
N LEU A 420 -8.71 -24.26 -25.54
CA LEU A 420 -9.41 -24.98 -26.57
C LEU A 420 -9.92 -26.23 -25.88
N THR A 421 -11.23 -26.32 -25.78
CA THR A 421 -11.93 -27.49 -25.28
C THR A 421 -11.52 -28.64 -26.22
N VAL A 422 -10.45 -29.34 -25.85
CA VAL A 422 -10.13 -30.63 -26.46
C VAL A 422 -11.15 -31.60 -25.85
N LEU A 423 -12.39 -31.42 -26.25
CA LEU A 423 -13.47 -32.38 -26.15
C LEU A 423 -13.88 -32.73 -27.56
N SER A 424 -13.07 -33.54 -28.23
CA SER A 424 -13.54 -34.37 -29.32
C SER A 424 -12.68 -35.62 -29.32
N ASN A 425 -13.33 -36.71 -29.07
CA ASN A 425 -12.93 -38.11 -29.27
C ASN A 425 -12.28 -38.79 -28.02
N TRP A 426 -13.16 -39.24 -27.15
CA TRP A 426 -13.16 -40.63 -26.67
C TRP A 426 -14.60 -41.15 -26.71
#